data_5f6f68b457468b7a38cd2ff2e1da236b
#
_entry.id   5f6f68b457468b7a38cd2ff2e1da236b
#
_cell.length_a   1.000
_cell.length_b   1.000
_cell.length_c   1.000
_cell.angle_alpha   90.00
_cell.angle_beta   90.00
_cell.angle_gamma   90.00
#
_symmetry.space_group_name_H-M   'P 1'
#
loop_
_entity.id
_entity.type
_entity.pdbx_description
1 polymer ?
#
loop_
_entity_poly.entity_id
_entity_poly.type
_entity_poly.pdbx_seq_one_letter_code
_entity_poly.pdbx_strand_id
1 'polypeptide(L)'
;MKTLTAALATAVMLATTAAGAETLRFGIDANYPPFAKQGADGKLQGFDVDISYALCTAMKVQCQIVPQDWDGLIPALNANKFDAILSSMQITDERRKAVDFSHKYYSTPARMVARIGTKVDQNAFRGKKIGTLRASTQEKFARDYWGKAGATVVSYGKAPEAFLDLTAGRIDGVFVDSVVGETDFLKRPQAKNFAFVGPSYNDPRYFGDGAGIAVKKGNTVLVQRLNKAIDQIRADGTYRKIQDRYFNFDVYGK
;
A
#
# COMPACT_ATOMS: atom_id res chain seq x y z
N MET A 1 -58.32 36.92 50.86
CA MET A 1 -57.15 36.06 50.87
C MET A 1 -57.02 35.43 49.46
N LYS A 2 -56.09 35.88 48.65
CA LYS A 2 -55.82 35.35 47.26
C LYS A 2 -54.50 34.60 47.29
N THR A 3 -54.52 33.31 47.12
CA THR A 3 -53.38 32.45 47.05
C THR A 3 -52.83 32.45 45.57
N LEU A 4 -51.63 32.96 45.40
CA LEU A 4 -50.85 32.86 44.10
C LEU A 4 -50.11 31.52 44.10
N THR A 5 -50.47 30.64 43.17
CA THR A 5 -49.73 29.42 42.86
C THR A 5 -48.68 29.73 41.77
N ALA A 6 -47.39 29.70 42.12
CA ALA A 6 -46.30 29.85 41.19
C ALA A 6 -45.97 28.49 40.53
N ALA A 7 -46.16 28.37 39.25
CA ALA A 7 -45.73 27.17 38.47
C ALA A 7 -44.26 27.30 38.07
N LEU A 8 -43.42 26.41 38.61
CA LEU A 8 -42.00 26.32 38.28
C LEU A 8 -41.84 25.44 36.99
N ALA A 9 -41.57 26.09 35.85
CA ALA A 9 -41.29 25.40 34.61
C ALA A 9 -39.82 25.00 34.60
N THR A 10 -39.52 23.70 34.78
CA THR A 10 -38.16 23.14 34.67
C THR A 10 -37.82 22.94 33.21
N ALA A 11 -37.00 23.81 32.64
CA ALA A 11 -36.45 23.63 31.29
C ALA A 11 -35.34 22.55 31.32
N VAL A 12 -35.63 21.37 30.80
CA VAL A 12 -34.62 20.32 30.54
C VAL A 12 -33.82 20.72 29.33
N MET A 13 -32.61 21.26 29.52
CA MET A 13 -31.63 21.44 28.43
C MET A 13 -31.11 20.06 28.01
N LEU A 14 -31.56 19.54 26.87
CA LEU A 14 -30.91 18.45 26.17
C LEU A 14 -29.55 18.94 25.65
N ALA A 15 -28.49 18.65 26.39
CA ALA A 15 -27.11 18.80 25.87
C ALA A 15 -26.92 17.74 24.80
N THR A 16 -27.10 18.14 23.52
CA THR A 16 -26.65 17.34 22.40
C THR A 16 -25.12 17.33 22.41
N THR A 17 -24.52 16.27 22.95
CA THR A 17 -23.10 16.01 22.77
C THR A 17 -22.88 15.82 21.28
N ALA A 18 -22.30 16.81 20.63
CA ALA A 18 -21.76 16.67 19.29
C ALA A 18 -20.65 15.60 19.39
N ALA A 19 -21.00 14.35 19.13
CA ALA A 19 -19.99 13.30 18.95
C ALA A 19 -19.10 13.76 17.79
N GLY A 20 -17.86 14.17 18.10
CA GLY A 20 -16.88 14.52 17.07
C GLY A 20 -16.79 13.35 16.11
N ALA A 21 -16.80 13.64 14.80
CA ALA A 21 -16.74 12.60 13.78
C ALA A 21 -15.49 11.75 14.03
N GLU A 22 -15.68 10.43 14.08
CA GLU A 22 -14.58 9.45 14.22
C GLU A 22 -13.55 9.71 13.14
N THR A 23 -12.25 9.75 13.51
CA THR A 23 -11.15 9.91 12.56
C THR A 23 -10.45 8.57 12.38
N LEU A 24 -10.32 8.12 11.13
CA LEU A 24 -9.55 6.94 10.75
C LEU A 24 -8.21 7.39 10.14
N ARG A 25 -7.10 6.96 10.78
CA ARG A 25 -5.75 7.31 10.37
C ARG A 25 -5.14 6.16 9.56
N PHE A 26 -4.67 6.45 8.33
CA PHE A 26 -3.96 5.50 7.48
C PHE A 26 -2.48 5.80 7.40
N GLY A 27 -1.62 4.82 7.73
CA GLY A 27 -0.19 4.86 7.47
C GLY A 27 0.09 4.51 6.00
N ILE A 28 0.85 5.35 5.31
CA ILE A 28 1.17 5.20 3.87
C ILE A 28 2.64 5.52 3.63
N ASP A 29 3.34 4.67 2.86
CA ASP A 29 4.65 5.03 2.29
C ASP A 29 4.47 5.90 1.04
N ALA A 30 4.97 7.13 1.11
CA ALA A 30 4.84 8.13 0.05
C ALA A 30 5.93 8.01 -1.06
N ASN A 31 6.67 6.89 -1.12
CA ASN A 31 7.75 6.67 -2.09
C ASN A 31 7.46 5.49 -3.04
N TYR A 32 6.17 5.27 -3.36
CA TYR A 32 5.71 4.11 -4.14
C TYR A 32 4.69 4.49 -5.22
N PRO A 33 5.05 5.38 -6.19
CA PRO A 33 4.12 5.76 -7.26
C PRO A 33 3.82 4.58 -8.20
N PRO A 34 2.59 4.50 -8.75
CA PRO A 34 1.49 5.47 -8.70
C PRO A 34 0.58 5.31 -7.48
N PHE A 35 0.90 4.39 -6.56
CA PHE A 35 0.06 4.09 -5.39
C PHE A 35 0.09 5.23 -4.37
N ALA A 36 1.28 5.74 -4.02
CA ALA A 36 1.42 6.92 -3.19
C ALA A 36 2.71 7.68 -3.51
N LYS A 37 2.60 9.00 -3.59
CA LYS A 37 3.73 9.92 -3.73
C LYS A 37 3.40 11.27 -3.12
N GLN A 38 4.41 12.03 -2.75
CA GLN A 38 4.25 13.45 -2.42
C GLN A 38 4.17 14.28 -3.70
N GLY A 39 3.14 15.11 -3.81
CA GLY A 39 2.99 16.07 -4.89
C GLY A 39 3.87 17.30 -4.71
N ALA A 40 3.96 18.16 -5.73
CA ALA A 40 4.71 19.41 -5.68
C ALA A 40 4.16 20.40 -4.64
N ASP A 41 2.88 20.29 -4.29
CA ASP A 41 2.19 21.07 -3.26
C ASP A 41 2.38 20.48 -1.84
N GLY A 42 3.20 19.45 -1.70
CA GLY A 42 3.46 18.76 -0.43
C GLY A 42 2.37 17.77 -0.01
N LYS A 43 1.24 17.70 -0.73
CA LYS A 43 0.15 16.75 -0.42
C LYS A 43 0.44 15.37 -0.96
N LEU A 44 -0.04 14.37 -0.24
CA LEU A 44 -0.01 13.00 -0.73
C LEU A 44 -1.08 12.78 -1.80
N GLN A 45 -0.71 12.05 -2.85
CA GLN A 45 -1.57 11.69 -3.97
C GLN A 45 -1.20 10.30 -4.47
N GLY A 46 -2.15 9.60 -5.09
CA GLY A 46 -1.95 8.27 -5.64
C GLY A 46 -3.15 7.37 -5.39
N PHE A 47 -3.10 6.16 -5.96
CA PHE A 47 -4.20 5.20 -5.88
C PHE A 47 -4.55 4.85 -4.43
N ASP A 48 -3.56 4.53 -3.60
CA ASP A 48 -3.77 4.18 -2.18
C ASP A 48 -4.37 5.35 -1.39
N VAL A 49 -3.95 6.57 -1.70
CA VAL A 49 -4.48 7.80 -1.06
C VAL A 49 -5.94 7.99 -1.41
N ASP A 50 -6.30 7.86 -2.71
CA ASP A 50 -7.67 8.03 -3.16
C ASP A 50 -8.61 6.93 -2.65
N ILE A 51 -8.12 5.68 -2.61
CA ILE A 51 -8.86 4.57 -1.97
C ILE A 51 -9.09 4.85 -0.49
N SER A 52 -8.09 5.36 0.24
CA SER A 52 -8.26 5.73 1.65
C SER A 52 -9.40 6.71 1.87
N TYR A 53 -9.45 7.79 1.08
CA TYR A 53 -10.54 8.78 1.17
C TYR A 53 -11.91 8.21 0.77
N ALA A 54 -11.95 7.34 -0.25
CA ALA A 54 -13.18 6.68 -0.65
C ALA A 54 -13.74 5.76 0.46
N LEU A 55 -12.85 5.01 1.12
CA LEU A 55 -13.23 4.15 2.26
C LEU A 55 -13.72 4.97 3.45
N CYS A 56 -13.04 6.07 3.80
CA CYS A 56 -13.50 6.96 4.86
C CYS A 56 -14.90 7.53 4.56
N THR A 57 -15.15 7.92 3.30
CA THR A 57 -16.46 8.40 2.86
C THR A 57 -17.53 7.32 3.00
N ALA A 58 -17.25 6.09 2.56
CA ALA A 58 -18.16 4.94 2.69
C ALA A 58 -18.45 4.59 4.16
N MET A 59 -17.45 4.74 5.03
CA MET A 59 -17.55 4.48 6.48
C MET A 59 -18.13 5.67 7.27
N LYS A 60 -18.32 6.84 6.61
CA LYS A 60 -18.80 8.10 7.24
C LYS A 60 -17.89 8.56 8.39
N VAL A 61 -16.57 8.48 8.20
CA VAL A 61 -15.55 8.92 9.14
C VAL A 61 -14.65 9.99 8.51
N GLN A 62 -13.94 10.77 9.32
CA GLN A 62 -12.89 11.65 8.84
C GLN A 62 -11.65 10.83 8.47
N CYS A 63 -10.91 11.27 7.44
CA CYS A 63 -9.72 10.60 6.95
C CYS A 63 -8.48 11.41 7.29
N GLN A 64 -7.48 10.75 7.87
CA GLN A 64 -6.15 11.31 8.04
C GLN A 64 -5.11 10.38 7.44
N ILE A 65 -4.28 10.90 6.56
CA ILE A 65 -3.14 10.16 6.00
C ILE A 65 -1.89 10.52 6.80
N VAL A 66 -1.17 9.49 7.26
CA VAL A 66 0.05 9.62 8.04
C VAL A 66 1.21 9.04 7.23
N PRO A 67 2.11 9.88 6.71
CA PRO A 67 3.30 9.39 6.00
C PRO A 67 4.20 8.58 6.95
N GLN A 68 4.68 7.44 6.46
CA GLN A 68 5.58 6.56 7.20
C GLN A 68 6.41 5.77 6.19
N ASP A 69 7.72 5.68 6.39
CA ASP A 69 8.57 4.82 5.57
C ASP A 69 8.16 3.35 5.68
N TRP A 70 8.26 2.62 4.57
CA TRP A 70 7.73 1.28 4.38
C TRP A 70 8.08 0.29 5.49
N ASP A 71 9.36 0.16 5.83
CA ASP A 71 9.84 -0.82 6.83
C ASP A 71 9.40 -0.48 8.27
N GLY A 72 8.95 0.77 8.50
CA GLY A 72 8.40 1.24 9.76
C GLY A 72 6.88 1.11 9.90
N LEU A 73 6.13 0.72 8.85
CA LEU A 73 4.66 0.72 8.85
C LEU A 73 4.07 -0.20 9.93
N ILE A 74 4.46 -1.49 9.96
CA ILE A 74 3.93 -2.45 10.95
C ILE A 74 4.33 -2.07 12.39
N PRO A 75 5.59 -1.72 12.68
CA PRO A 75 5.96 -1.20 14.01
C PRO A 75 5.16 0.03 14.43
N ALA A 76 4.94 0.99 13.54
CA ALA A 76 4.19 2.21 13.82
C ALA A 76 2.69 1.95 14.07
N LEU A 77 2.07 1.02 13.31
CA LEU A 77 0.70 0.53 13.55
C LEU A 77 0.58 -0.08 14.95
N ASN A 78 1.51 -0.95 15.33
CA ASN A 78 1.51 -1.60 16.64
C ASN A 78 1.74 -0.60 17.79
N ALA A 79 2.45 0.50 17.51
CA ALA A 79 2.64 1.64 18.42
C ALA A 79 1.46 2.64 18.40
N ASN A 80 0.33 2.36 17.72
CA ASN A 80 -0.85 3.20 17.59
C ASN A 80 -0.59 4.60 16.97
N LYS A 81 0.42 4.76 16.11
CA LYS A 81 0.63 6.01 15.37
C LYS A 81 -0.48 6.25 14.35
N PHE A 82 -1.10 5.20 13.84
CA PHE A 82 -2.28 5.20 12.97
C PHE A 82 -3.10 3.93 13.23
N ASP A 83 -4.28 3.83 12.62
CA ASP A 83 -5.27 2.79 12.91
C ASP A 83 -5.23 1.65 11.89
N ALA A 84 -4.77 1.95 10.68
CA ALA A 84 -4.62 0.99 9.58
C ALA A 84 -3.44 1.35 8.68
N ILE A 85 -2.91 0.37 7.94
CA ILE A 85 -1.93 0.57 6.87
C ILE A 85 -2.65 0.35 5.54
N LEU A 86 -2.68 1.38 4.68
CA LEU A 86 -3.12 1.26 3.30
C LEU A 86 -1.96 1.70 2.40
N SER A 87 -1.05 0.80 2.09
CA SER A 87 0.23 1.08 1.46
C SER A 87 0.72 -0.10 0.63
N SER A 88 -0.10 -0.60 -0.28
CA SER A 88 0.28 -1.69 -1.20
C SER A 88 0.82 -2.94 -0.49
N MET A 89 0.35 -3.22 0.73
CA MET A 89 0.90 -4.29 1.57
C MET A 89 0.29 -5.64 1.22
N GLN A 90 1.09 -6.55 0.62
CA GLN A 90 0.66 -7.91 0.30
C GLN A 90 0.24 -8.68 1.56
N ILE A 91 -0.88 -9.40 1.42
CA ILE A 91 -1.47 -10.27 2.44
C ILE A 91 -0.68 -11.57 2.46
N THR A 92 0.29 -11.70 3.35
CA THR A 92 1.10 -12.93 3.49
C THR A 92 0.93 -13.58 4.85
N ASP A 93 1.15 -14.90 4.93
CA ASP A 93 1.08 -15.63 6.21
C ASP A 93 2.09 -15.09 7.23
N GLU A 94 3.25 -14.63 6.77
CA GLU A 94 4.24 -14.02 7.67
C GLU A 94 3.72 -12.74 8.31
N ARG A 95 3.12 -11.85 7.51
CA ARG A 95 2.55 -10.60 8.03
C ARG A 95 1.31 -10.82 8.88
N ARG A 96 0.50 -11.86 8.57
CA ARG A 96 -0.66 -12.25 9.38
C ARG A 96 -0.31 -12.66 10.81
N LYS A 97 0.94 -13.00 11.10
CA LYS A 97 1.39 -13.23 12.48
C LYS A 97 1.39 -11.96 13.33
N ALA A 98 1.66 -10.80 12.72
CA ALA A 98 1.82 -9.52 13.41
C ALA A 98 0.61 -8.57 13.28
N VAL A 99 -0.19 -8.72 12.21
CA VAL A 99 -1.33 -7.85 11.88
C VAL A 99 -2.48 -8.67 11.31
N ASP A 100 -3.70 -8.11 11.29
CA ASP A 100 -4.82 -8.66 10.54
C ASP A 100 -5.05 -7.83 9.27
N PHE A 101 -5.72 -8.43 8.26
CA PHE A 101 -5.94 -7.80 6.97
C PHE A 101 -7.42 -7.75 6.60
N SER A 102 -7.79 -6.72 5.87
CA SER A 102 -9.03 -6.69 5.09
C SER A 102 -8.99 -7.69 3.93
N HIS A 103 -10.08 -7.77 3.16
CA HIS A 103 -10.03 -8.29 1.79
C HIS A 103 -8.96 -7.55 0.99
N LYS A 104 -8.47 -8.16 -0.10
CA LYS A 104 -7.58 -7.45 -1.02
C LYS A 104 -8.31 -6.25 -1.62
N TYR A 105 -7.56 -5.20 -1.97
CA TYR A 105 -8.10 -4.08 -2.74
C TYR A 105 -7.41 -3.94 -4.10
N TYR A 106 -6.29 -4.64 -4.36
CA TYR A 106 -5.71 -4.86 -5.69
C TYR A 106 -4.75 -6.05 -5.70
N SER A 107 -4.30 -6.47 -6.91
CA SER A 107 -3.27 -7.50 -7.09
C SER A 107 -2.46 -7.24 -8.35
N THR A 108 -1.14 -7.19 -8.22
CA THR A 108 -0.19 -7.06 -9.32
C THR A 108 1.00 -7.99 -9.13
N PRO A 109 1.58 -8.54 -10.23
CA PRO A 109 2.74 -9.40 -10.12
C PRO A 109 4.02 -8.60 -9.85
N ALA A 110 5.04 -9.26 -9.34
CA ALA A 110 6.40 -8.72 -9.32
C ALA A 110 7.12 -9.01 -10.65
N ARG A 111 7.99 -8.10 -11.08
CA ARG A 111 8.77 -8.20 -12.30
C ARG A 111 10.23 -7.79 -12.05
N MET A 112 11.13 -8.36 -12.85
CA MET A 112 12.53 -7.92 -12.91
C MET A 112 12.68 -6.81 -13.94
N VAL A 113 13.23 -5.67 -13.54
CA VAL A 113 13.70 -4.60 -14.41
C VAL A 113 15.20 -4.72 -14.55
N ALA A 114 15.71 -4.87 -15.77
CA ALA A 114 17.14 -4.93 -16.07
C ALA A 114 17.41 -4.41 -17.47
N ARG A 115 18.68 -4.40 -17.90
CA ARG A 115 19.05 -4.04 -19.28
C ARG A 115 18.35 -4.94 -20.29
N ILE A 116 17.90 -4.37 -21.39
CA ILE A 116 17.28 -5.09 -22.51
C ILE A 116 18.20 -6.24 -22.94
N GLY A 117 17.60 -7.43 -23.12
CA GLY A 117 18.33 -8.66 -23.49
C GLY A 117 18.92 -9.43 -22.33
N THR A 118 18.78 -8.94 -21.07
CA THR A 118 19.19 -9.73 -19.90
C THR A 118 18.32 -10.99 -19.79
N LYS A 119 18.97 -12.16 -19.79
CA LYS A 119 18.29 -13.44 -19.51
C LYS A 119 17.93 -13.51 -18.03
N VAL A 120 16.80 -14.12 -17.72
CA VAL A 120 16.33 -14.29 -16.34
C VAL A 120 15.94 -15.74 -16.10
N ASP A 121 16.83 -16.45 -15.46
CA ASP A 121 16.59 -17.76 -14.84
C ASP A 121 17.18 -17.76 -13.41
N GLN A 122 17.13 -18.85 -12.72
CA GLN A 122 17.64 -18.93 -11.35
C GLN A 122 19.12 -18.56 -11.22
N ASN A 123 19.95 -18.87 -12.22
CA ASN A 123 21.39 -18.63 -12.21
C ASN A 123 21.83 -17.35 -12.93
N ALA A 124 20.92 -16.67 -13.61
CA ALA A 124 21.22 -15.51 -14.47
C ALA A 124 21.87 -14.33 -13.70
N PHE A 125 21.63 -14.26 -12.41
CA PHE A 125 22.19 -13.22 -11.54
C PHE A 125 23.32 -13.70 -10.63
N ARG A 126 23.88 -14.89 -10.86
CA ARG A 126 25.05 -15.37 -10.11
C ARG A 126 26.21 -14.36 -10.23
N GLY A 127 26.75 -13.91 -9.10
CA GLY A 127 27.81 -12.89 -9.04
C GLY A 127 27.35 -11.47 -9.36
N LYS A 128 26.03 -11.24 -9.60
CA LYS A 128 25.42 -9.94 -9.88
C LYS A 128 24.62 -9.41 -8.70
N LYS A 129 24.21 -8.15 -8.77
CA LYS A 129 23.48 -7.46 -7.72
C LYS A 129 22.03 -7.19 -8.13
N ILE A 130 21.08 -7.55 -7.28
CA ILE A 130 19.64 -7.29 -7.47
C ILE A 130 19.17 -6.34 -6.37
N GLY A 131 18.63 -5.18 -6.75
CA GLY A 131 17.99 -4.24 -5.85
C GLY A 131 16.55 -4.62 -5.53
N THR A 132 16.14 -4.45 -4.29
CA THR A 132 14.76 -4.67 -3.80
C THR A 132 14.43 -3.65 -2.71
N LEU A 133 13.15 -3.38 -2.51
CA LEU A 133 12.70 -2.63 -1.33
C LEU A 133 12.88 -3.50 -0.07
N ARG A 134 13.48 -2.96 0.98
CA ARG A 134 13.71 -3.64 2.26
C ARG A 134 12.40 -4.14 2.87
N ALA A 135 12.43 -5.32 3.52
CA ALA A 135 11.28 -5.94 4.16
C ALA A 135 10.06 -6.18 3.22
N SER A 136 10.28 -6.15 1.90
CA SER A 136 9.25 -6.46 0.91
C SER A 136 9.18 -7.96 0.62
N THR A 137 8.07 -8.39 0.04
CA THR A 137 7.91 -9.75 -0.49
C THR A 137 8.87 -10.02 -1.65
N GLN A 138 9.19 -8.98 -2.42
CA GLN A 138 10.19 -9.03 -3.49
C GLN A 138 11.58 -9.30 -2.94
N GLU A 139 11.97 -8.66 -1.84
CA GLU A 139 13.26 -8.95 -1.19
C GLU A 139 13.33 -10.41 -0.73
N LYS A 140 12.29 -10.89 -0.06
CA LYS A 140 12.25 -12.27 0.40
C LYS A 140 12.38 -13.26 -0.76
N PHE A 141 11.60 -13.05 -1.83
CA PHE A 141 11.70 -13.90 -3.03
C PHE A 141 13.09 -13.81 -3.66
N ALA A 142 13.66 -12.63 -3.84
CA ALA A 142 14.97 -12.45 -4.46
C ALA A 142 16.08 -13.17 -3.66
N ARG A 143 16.05 -13.09 -2.32
CA ARG A 143 17.00 -13.80 -1.45
C ARG A 143 16.86 -15.31 -1.57
N ASP A 144 15.62 -15.82 -1.58
CA ASP A 144 15.36 -17.26 -1.65
C ASP A 144 15.64 -17.84 -3.03
N TYR A 145 15.35 -17.12 -4.10
CA TYR A 145 15.44 -17.63 -5.48
C TYR A 145 16.82 -17.35 -6.11
N TRP A 146 17.23 -16.08 -6.17
CA TRP A 146 18.51 -15.70 -6.79
C TRP A 146 19.66 -15.64 -5.79
N GLY A 147 19.40 -15.20 -4.56
CA GLY A 147 20.43 -15.10 -3.51
C GLY A 147 21.07 -16.44 -3.19
N LYS A 148 20.24 -17.49 -3.02
CA LYS A 148 20.72 -18.87 -2.82
C LYS A 148 21.47 -19.43 -4.05
N ALA A 149 21.22 -18.90 -5.23
CA ALA A 149 21.93 -19.23 -6.46
C ALA A 149 23.20 -18.38 -6.69
N GLY A 150 23.55 -17.49 -5.76
CA GLY A 150 24.80 -16.71 -5.78
C GLY A 150 24.67 -15.27 -6.24
N ALA A 151 23.45 -14.71 -6.28
CA ALA A 151 23.25 -13.26 -6.45
C ALA A 151 23.43 -12.50 -5.11
N THR A 152 23.86 -11.25 -5.17
CA THR A 152 23.82 -10.33 -4.03
C THR A 152 22.53 -9.53 -4.06
N VAL A 153 21.65 -9.69 -3.06
CA VAL A 153 20.43 -8.89 -2.92
C VAL A 153 20.73 -7.63 -2.10
N VAL A 154 20.56 -6.48 -2.73
CA VAL A 154 20.80 -5.15 -2.15
C VAL A 154 19.45 -4.57 -1.72
N SER A 155 19.30 -4.27 -0.42
CA SER A 155 18.07 -3.74 0.17
C SER A 155 18.09 -2.22 0.21
N TYR A 156 17.07 -1.59 -0.36
CA TYR A 156 16.90 -0.13 -0.36
C TYR A 156 15.78 0.29 0.59
N GLY A 157 15.93 1.46 1.23
CA GLY A 157 14.88 2.04 2.06
C GLY A 157 13.70 2.53 1.25
N LYS A 158 13.94 2.97 0.01
CA LYS A 158 12.93 3.51 -0.91
C LYS A 158 13.11 2.90 -2.31
N ALA A 159 12.01 2.58 -2.99
CA ALA A 159 12.06 1.98 -4.32
C ALA A 159 12.80 2.86 -5.37
N PRO A 160 12.65 4.20 -5.41
CA PRO A 160 13.37 5.05 -6.35
C PRO A 160 14.91 4.97 -6.21
N GLU A 161 15.44 4.70 -5.02
CA GLU A 161 16.91 4.58 -4.79
C GLU A 161 17.49 3.39 -5.57
N ALA A 162 16.76 2.27 -5.63
CA ALA A 162 17.17 1.11 -6.42
C ALA A 162 17.25 1.43 -7.93
N PHE A 163 16.33 2.23 -8.45
CA PHE A 163 16.34 2.66 -9.86
C PHE A 163 17.50 3.63 -10.17
N LEU A 164 17.88 4.48 -9.23
CA LEU A 164 19.07 5.33 -9.37
C LEU A 164 20.34 4.47 -9.47
N ASP A 165 20.47 3.46 -8.61
CA ASP A 165 21.63 2.55 -8.62
C ASP A 165 21.64 1.66 -9.87
N LEU A 166 20.48 1.22 -10.37
CA LEU A 166 20.36 0.49 -11.63
C LEU A 166 20.84 1.35 -12.81
N THR A 167 20.38 2.60 -12.87
CA THR A 167 20.77 3.54 -13.94
C THR A 167 22.27 3.83 -13.92
N ALA A 168 22.84 3.98 -12.72
CA ALA A 168 24.27 4.21 -12.51
C ALA A 168 25.14 2.95 -12.70
N GLY A 169 24.53 1.77 -12.96
CA GLY A 169 25.24 0.50 -13.13
C GLY A 169 25.86 -0.06 -11.84
N ARG A 170 25.41 0.39 -10.68
CA ARG A 170 25.86 -0.14 -9.37
C ARG A 170 25.19 -1.45 -8.99
N ILE A 171 24.03 -1.74 -9.61
CA ILE A 171 23.31 -3.01 -9.55
C ILE A 171 22.89 -3.44 -10.97
N ASP A 172 22.58 -4.72 -11.15
CA ASP A 172 22.31 -5.33 -12.47
C ASP A 172 20.81 -5.45 -12.76
N GLY A 173 19.96 -5.41 -11.74
CA GLY A 173 18.51 -5.49 -11.86
C GLY A 173 17.80 -4.96 -10.63
N VAL A 174 16.52 -4.60 -10.79
CA VAL A 174 15.59 -4.25 -9.70
C VAL A 174 14.40 -5.18 -9.76
N PHE A 175 14.13 -5.90 -8.69
CA PHE A 175 12.96 -6.76 -8.59
C PHE A 175 11.86 -6.05 -7.78
N VAL A 176 10.77 -5.73 -8.44
CA VAL A 176 9.77 -4.76 -7.95
C VAL A 176 8.37 -5.14 -8.41
N ASP A 177 7.34 -4.55 -7.80
CA ASP A 177 5.98 -4.56 -8.33
C ASP A 177 5.95 -4.05 -9.79
N SER A 178 5.18 -4.74 -10.65
CA SER A 178 5.17 -4.43 -12.08
C SER A 178 4.64 -3.03 -12.40
N VAL A 179 3.66 -2.55 -11.65
CA VAL A 179 3.09 -1.22 -11.86
C VAL A 179 4.08 -0.13 -11.44
N VAL A 180 4.78 -0.33 -10.32
CA VAL A 180 5.83 0.60 -9.87
C VAL A 180 6.99 0.61 -10.86
N GLY A 181 7.48 -0.54 -11.29
CA GLY A 181 8.55 -0.64 -12.29
C GLY A 181 8.19 0.07 -13.59
N GLU A 182 6.96 -0.09 -14.06
CA GLU A 182 6.44 0.57 -15.26
C GLU A 182 6.34 2.09 -15.07
N THR A 183 5.66 2.52 -14.01
CA THR A 183 5.26 3.92 -13.84
C THR A 183 6.39 4.78 -13.29
N ASP A 184 7.16 4.28 -12.33
CA ASP A 184 8.22 5.06 -11.68
C ASP A 184 9.54 5.02 -12.43
N PHE A 185 9.74 4.04 -13.30
CA PHE A 185 11.01 3.90 -14.00
C PHE A 185 10.87 3.74 -15.51
N LEU A 186 10.23 2.70 -16.02
CA LEU A 186 10.29 2.37 -17.46
C LEU A 186 9.67 3.42 -18.39
N LYS A 187 8.72 4.21 -17.91
CA LYS A 187 8.16 5.35 -18.66
C LYS A 187 9.03 6.60 -18.66
N ARG A 188 10.16 6.59 -17.96
CA ARG A 188 11.05 7.75 -17.90
C ARG A 188 12.17 7.68 -18.95
N PRO A 189 12.65 8.82 -19.47
CA PRO A 189 13.70 8.86 -20.52
C PRO A 189 14.98 8.10 -20.17
N GLN A 190 15.38 8.10 -18.87
CA GLN A 190 16.58 7.40 -18.42
C GLN A 190 16.49 5.88 -18.53
N ALA A 191 15.28 5.33 -18.69
CA ALA A 191 15.06 3.88 -18.78
C ALA A 191 15.17 3.31 -20.20
N LYS A 192 15.56 4.09 -21.23
CA LYS A 192 15.58 3.68 -22.64
C LYS A 192 16.32 2.36 -22.92
N ASN A 193 17.28 1.99 -22.10
CA ASN A 193 18.07 0.76 -22.22
C ASN A 193 17.61 -0.36 -21.29
N PHE A 194 16.49 -0.17 -20.60
CA PHE A 194 15.95 -1.10 -19.61
C PHE A 194 14.55 -1.55 -20.01
N ALA A 195 14.17 -2.73 -19.56
CA ALA A 195 12.84 -3.30 -19.77
C ALA A 195 12.48 -4.25 -18.64
N PHE A 196 11.23 -4.65 -18.58
CA PHE A 196 10.90 -5.88 -17.89
C PHE A 196 11.50 -7.06 -18.61
N VAL A 197 12.25 -7.88 -17.88
CA VAL A 197 12.89 -9.09 -18.38
C VAL A 197 12.38 -10.32 -17.60
N GLY A 198 12.36 -11.46 -18.27
CA GLY A 198 11.85 -12.70 -17.67
C GLY A 198 10.34 -12.71 -17.41
N PRO A 199 9.83 -13.70 -16.66
CA PRO A 199 8.41 -13.86 -16.39
C PRO A 199 7.86 -12.87 -15.36
N SER A 200 6.55 -12.86 -15.22
CA SER A 200 5.86 -12.29 -14.05
C SER A 200 5.88 -13.29 -12.90
N TYR A 201 6.07 -12.80 -11.68
CA TYR A 201 6.13 -13.62 -10.47
C TYR A 201 4.94 -13.27 -9.56
N ASN A 202 4.12 -14.26 -9.28
CA ASN A 202 2.91 -14.14 -8.47
C ASN A 202 2.67 -15.36 -7.58
N ASP A 203 3.73 -16.10 -7.23
CA ASP A 203 3.62 -17.28 -6.34
C ASP A 203 3.02 -16.85 -4.98
N PRO A 204 1.83 -17.37 -4.59
CA PRO A 204 1.14 -16.92 -3.39
C PRO A 204 1.91 -17.21 -2.11
N ARG A 205 2.84 -18.18 -2.12
CA ARG A 205 3.73 -18.45 -0.98
C ARG A 205 4.63 -17.27 -0.62
N TYR A 206 4.92 -16.39 -1.60
CA TYR A 206 5.71 -15.18 -1.42
C TYR A 206 4.85 -13.91 -1.46
N PHE A 207 3.96 -13.79 -2.46
CA PHE A 207 3.24 -12.56 -2.75
C PHE A 207 1.82 -12.54 -2.18
N GLY A 208 1.38 -13.68 -1.56
CA GLY A 208 0.06 -13.78 -0.94
C GLY A 208 -1.09 -13.62 -1.94
N ASP A 209 -2.23 -13.15 -1.43
CA ASP A 209 -3.50 -13.06 -2.18
C ASP A 209 -3.75 -11.66 -2.79
N GLY A 210 -2.74 -10.82 -2.86
CA GLY A 210 -2.83 -9.42 -3.26
C GLY A 210 -2.60 -8.45 -2.10
N ALA A 211 -2.76 -7.15 -2.35
CA ALA A 211 -2.59 -6.10 -1.36
C ALA A 211 -3.86 -5.89 -0.55
N GLY A 212 -3.75 -5.90 0.77
CA GLY A 212 -4.83 -5.64 1.73
C GLY A 212 -4.51 -4.50 2.67
N ILE A 213 -5.53 -4.07 3.40
CA ILE A 213 -5.41 -3.03 4.43
C ILE A 213 -5.08 -3.74 5.75
N ALA A 214 -3.89 -3.46 6.29
CA ALA A 214 -3.49 -4.06 7.56
C ALA A 214 -4.01 -3.26 8.75
N VAL A 215 -4.47 -3.96 9.76
CA VAL A 215 -4.89 -3.40 11.04
C VAL A 215 -4.16 -4.11 12.19
N LYS A 216 -4.16 -3.50 13.37
CA LYS A 216 -3.58 -4.14 14.56
C LYS A 216 -4.20 -5.50 14.79
N LYS A 217 -3.36 -6.47 15.15
CA LYS A 217 -3.78 -7.86 15.42
C LYS A 217 -4.93 -7.90 16.42
N GLY A 218 -6.01 -8.64 16.07
CA GLY A 218 -7.22 -8.77 16.88
C GLY A 218 -8.27 -7.68 16.66
N ASN A 219 -8.01 -6.65 15.84
CA ASN A 219 -9.01 -5.61 15.54
C ASN A 219 -9.98 -6.05 14.44
N THR A 220 -10.74 -7.11 14.72
CA THR A 220 -11.70 -7.71 13.77
C THR A 220 -12.84 -6.77 13.40
N VAL A 221 -13.22 -5.86 14.31
CA VAL A 221 -14.26 -4.85 14.06
C VAL A 221 -13.84 -3.92 12.92
N LEU A 222 -12.61 -3.39 12.95
CA LEU A 222 -12.13 -2.52 11.88
C LEU A 222 -11.95 -3.30 10.57
N VAL A 223 -11.49 -4.56 10.61
CA VAL A 223 -11.42 -5.44 9.42
C VAL A 223 -12.79 -5.56 8.75
N GLN A 224 -13.85 -5.85 9.52
CA GLN A 224 -15.20 -6.00 8.98
C GLN A 224 -15.72 -4.69 8.37
N ARG A 225 -15.47 -3.56 9.03
CA ARG A 225 -15.85 -2.23 8.51
C ARG A 225 -15.13 -1.91 7.21
N LEU A 226 -13.83 -2.18 7.13
CA LEU A 226 -13.02 -1.99 5.90
C LEU A 226 -13.50 -2.90 4.78
N ASN A 227 -13.77 -4.18 5.06
CA ASN A 227 -14.30 -5.12 4.06
C ASN A 227 -15.62 -4.63 3.48
N LYS A 228 -16.58 -4.25 4.35
CA LYS A 228 -17.85 -3.68 3.89
C LYS A 228 -17.65 -2.41 3.05
N ALA A 229 -16.72 -1.55 3.42
CA ALA A 229 -16.42 -0.33 2.66
C ALA A 229 -15.77 -0.65 1.30
N ILE A 230 -14.84 -1.61 1.23
CA ILE A 230 -14.25 -2.10 -0.03
C ILE A 230 -15.36 -2.63 -0.95
N ASP A 231 -16.24 -3.49 -0.44
CA ASP A 231 -17.35 -4.06 -1.21
C ASP A 231 -18.30 -2.96 -1.72
N GLN A 232 -18.60 -1.97 -0.87
CA GLN A 232 -19.47 -0.84 -1.22
C GLN A 232 -18.86 -0.02 -2.37
N ILE A 233 -17.61 0.45 -2.24
CA ILE A 233 -16.99 1.30 -3.29
C ILE A 233 -16.77 0.55 -4.60
N ARG A 234 -16.68 -0.77 -4.55
CA ARG A 234 -16.66 -1.62 -5.76
C ARG A 234 -18.03 -1.73 -6.40
N ALA A 235 -19.07 -1.94 -5.60
CA ALA A 235 -20.43 -2.10 -6.08
C ALA A 235 -21.03 -0.81 -6.67
N ASP A 236 -20.72 0.36 -6.09
CA ASP A 236 -21.24 1.66 -6.54
C ASP A 236 -20.40 2.31 -7.67
N GLY A 237 -19.32 1.65 -8.10
CA GLY A 237 -18.44 2.12 -9.18
C GLY A 237 -17.41 3.16 -8.76
N THR A 238 -17.33 3.56 -7.48
CA THR A 238 -16.32 4.49 -6.97
C THR A 238 -14.91 3.95 -7.15
N TYR A 239 -14.70 2.65 -6.83
CA TYR A 239 -13.43 1.97 -7.05
C TYR A 239 -12.99 2.06 -8.52
N ARG A 240 -13.88 1.74 -9.45
CA ARG A 240 -13.60 1.79 -10.89
C ARG A 240 -13.19 3.18 -11.36
N LYS A 241 -13.91 4.23 -10.92
CA LYS A 241 -13.55 5.62 -11.24
C LYS A 241 -12.16 6.02 -10.71
N ILE A 242 -11.78 5.51 -9.53
CA ILE A 242 -10.44 5.73 -8.98
C ILE A 242 -9.42 4.96 -9.81
N GLN A 243 -9.62 3.67 -10.02
CA GLN A 243 -8.74 2.79 -10.78
C GLN A 243 -8.38 3.38 -12.15
N ASP A 244 -9.39 3.80 -12.92
CA ASP A 244 -9.23 4.27 -14.31
C ASP A 244 -8.42 5.58 -14.43
N ARG A 245 -8.13 6.27 -13.32
CA ARG A 245 -7.19 7.41 -13.28
C ARG A 245 -5.73 6.99 -13.27
N TYR A 246 -5.45 5.78 -12.79
CA TYR A 246 -4.08 5.29 -12.56
C TYR A 246 -3.70 4.15 -13.48
N PHE A 247 -4.67 3.32 -13.89
CA PHE A 247 -4.44 2.07 -14.62
C PHE A 247 -5.37 1.96 -15.82
N ASN A 248 -4.85 1.41 -16.92
CA ASN A 248 -5.61 1.08 -18.13
C ASN A 248 -6.08 -0.39 -18.17
N PHE A 249 -6.02 -1.07 -17.04
CA PHE A 249 -6.43 -2.47 -16.86
C PHE A 249 -7.11 -2.63 -15.49
N ASP A 250 -7.80 -3.77 -15.29
CA ASP A 250 -8.39 -4.09 -14.00
C ASP A 250 -7.30 -4.52 -13.00
N VAL A 251 -6.95 -3.60 -12.08
CA VAL A 251 -5.91 -3.84 -11.07
C VAL A 251 -6.41 -4.71 -9.92
N TYR A 252 -7.73 -4.81 -9.74
CA TYR A 252 -8.30 -5.70 -8.71
C TYR A 252 -8.03 -7.16 -9.05
N GLY A 253 -8.10 -7.51 -10.34
CA GLY A 253 -7.93 -8.86 -10.84
C GLY A 253 -9.09 -9.79 -10.44
N LYS A 254 -8.96 -11.05 -10.78
CA LYS A 254 -9.91 -12.10 -10.44
C LYS A 254 -9.77 -12.54 -8.98
#